data_73d45dd010d5ce18b867e1542a3c5315
#
_entry.id   73d45dd010d5ce18b867e1542a3c5315
#
_cell.length_a   1.000
_cell.length_b   1.000
_cell.length_c   1.000
_cell.angle_alpha   90.00
_cell.angle_beta   90.00
_cell.angle_gamma   90.00
#
_symmetry.space_group_name_H-M   'P 1'
#
loop_
_entity.id
_entity.type
_entity.pdbx_description
1 polymer ?
#
loop_
_entity_poly.entity_id
_entity_poly.type
_entity_poly.pdbx_seq_one_letter_code
_entity_poly.pdbx_strand_id
1 'polypeptide(L)'
;AGDKGSTSKLASLTFPIVNIPIIEDIPFIGTAFSGHNLLTYVCFLLVIALYVFIYRTPFGLKMRAVGENEVAAKSAGENVDRIKILSLVLAGAVSSLGGMFLSMGYVSSFTRGMTGGRGFIGVAANAIGHGNPVFVMLASLLFAVAQAISNAVQIMQLPSELVMAIPYIITLGIMIFNSARESISEGSRKRKLVHTMRKI
;
A
#
# COMPACT_ATOMS: atom_id res chain seq x y z
N ALA A 1 17.45 -9.31 30.91
CA ALA A 1 18.26 -9.60 29.72
C ALA A 1 17.29 -9.88 28.58
N GLY A 2 17.15 -8.90 27.68
CA GLY A 2 16.31 -9.07 26.49
C GLY A 2 16.89 -10.15 25.60
N ASP A 3 16.03 -10.96 25.05
CA ASP A 3 16.38 -11.95 24.04
C ASP A 3 17.15 -11.24 22.90
N LYS A 4 18.20 -11.89 22.39
CA LYS A 4 19.15 -11.29 21.42
C LYS A 4 18.46 -10.88 20.12
N GLY A 5 17.72 -9.82 20.12
CA GLY A 5 17.02 -9.30 18.94
C GLY A 5 15.71 -8.54 19.20
N SER A 6 15.28 -8.37 20.43
CA SER A 6 14.11 -7.55 20.76
C SER A 6 14.40 -6.56 21.90
N THR A 7 13.78 -5.38 21.82
CA THR A 7 13.77 -4.42 22.94
C THR A 7 12.70 -4.84 23.96
N SER A 8 12.88 -4.44 25.25
CA SER A 8 11.83 -4.60 26.25
C SER A 8 10.56 -3.85 25.84
N LYS A 9 9.39 -4.42 26.17
CA LYS A 9 8.11 -3.75 25.92
C LYS A 9 8.00 -2.49 26.79
N LEU A 10 7.87 -1.36 26.18
CA LEU A 10 7.63 -0.07 26.83
C LEU A 10 6.14 0.24 26.71
N ALA A 11 5.35 -0.19 27.70
CA ALA A 11 3.89 -0.01 27.73
C ALA A 11 3.46 1.47 27.66
N SER A 12 4.34 2.41 28.02
CA SER A 12 4.07 3.85 28.04
C SER A 12 4.21 4.54 26.68
N LEU A 13 4.72 3.85 25.64
CA LEU A 13 4.97 4.43 24.30
C LEU A 13 4.07 3.84 23.21
N THR A 14 2.97 3.21 23.58
CA THR A 14 1.97 2.76 22.62
C THR A 14 1.01 3.89 22.29
N PHE A 15 0.61 4.00 21.02
CA PHE A 15 -0.41 4.97 20.62
C PHE A 15 -1.75 4.66 21.30
N PRO A 16 -2.51 5.69 21.72
CA PRO A 16 -3.81 5.49 22.36
C PRO A 16 -4.79 4.83 21.38
N ILE A 17 -5.62 3.95 21.92
CA ILE A 17 -6.75 3.38 21.21
C ILE A 17 -7.86 4.45 21.22
N VAL A 18 -8.37 4.76 20.04
CA VAL A 18 -9.45 5.74 19.87
C VAL A 18 -10.74 4.98 19.65
N ASN A 19 -11.68 5.16 20.57
CA ASN A 19 -13.05 4.67 20.43
C ASN A 19 -13.91 5.81 19.86
N ILE A 20 -14.62 5.53 18.77
CA ILE A 20 -15.54 6.50 18.15
C ILE A 20 -16.95 6.16 18.63
N PRO A 21 -17.53 6.94 19.59
CA PRO A 21 -18.79 6.57 20.24
C PRO A 21 -20.00 6.53 19.30
N ILE A 22 -19.94 7.22 18.15
CA ILE A 22 -21.04 7.28 17.17
C ILE A 22 -21.12 6.00 16.31
N ILE A 23 -19.99 5.28 16.14
CA ILE A 23 -19.89 4.12 15.25
C ILE A 23 -19.96 2.82 16.05
N GLU A 24 -19.69 2.86 17.35
CA GLU A 24 -19.60 1.70 18.24
C GLU A 24 -20.94 0.94 18.34
N ASP A 25 -22.08 1.62 18.20
CA ASP A 25 -23.42 1.05 18.29
C ASP A 25 -23.88 0.29 17.03
N ILE A 26 -23.14 0.35 15.92
CA ILE A 26 -23.51 -0.31 14.68
C ILE A 26 -22.85 -1.71 14.62
N PRO A 27 -23.64 -2.81 14.66
CA PRO A 27 -23.09 -4.15 14.55
C PRO A 27 -22.32 -4.31 13.22
N PHE A 28 -21.15 -4.95 13.23
CA PHE A 28 -20.19 -5.13 12.15
C PHE A 28 -19.33 -3.89 11.81
N ILE A 29 -19.91 -2.70 11.69
CA ILE A 29 -19.16 -1.48 11.34
C ILE A 29 -18.44 -0.93 12.57
N GLY A 30 -19.05 -0.99 13.75
CA GLY A 30 -18.45 -0.56 14.99
C GLY A 30 -17.15 -1.33 15.29
N THR A 31 -17.19 -2.66 15.23
CA THR A 31 -16.01 -3.49 15.45
C THR A 31 -14.94 -3.36 14.37
N ALA A 32 -15.32 -2.97 13.14
CA ALA A 32 -14.37 -2.80 12.03
C ALA A 32 -13.69 -1.42 12.03
N PHE A 33 -14.33 -0.38 12.57
CA PHE A 33 -13.84 1.01 12.51
C PHE A 33 -13.60 1.67 13.86
N SER A 34 -14.05 1.09 14.99
CA SER A 34 -13.79 1.57 16.35
C SER A 34 -12.76 0.70 17.06
N GLY A 35 -12.08 1.23 18.06
CA GLY A 35 -11.09 0.48 18.84
C GLY A 35 -9.74 0.31 18.18
N HIS A 36 -9.45 1.05 17.11
CA HIS A 36 -8.15 1.02 16.45
C HIS A 36 -7.18 2.07 17.00
N ASN A 37 -5.91 1.83 16.74
CA ASN A 37 -4.85 2.76 17.07
C ASN A 37 -5.02 4.08 16.30
N LEU A 38 -4.73 5.21 16.94
CA LEU A 38 -4.80 6.55 16.34
C LEU A 38 -4.12 6.60 14.97
N LEU A 39 -2.98 5.91 14.80
CA LEU A 39 -2.22 5.93 13.57
C LEU A 39 -2.97 5.28 12.39
N THR A 40 -3.90 4.36 12.65
CA THR A 40 -4.77 3.77 11.62
C THR A 40 -5.66 4.83 10.97
N TYR A 41 -6.26 5.72 11.77
CA TYR A 41 -7.08 6.82 11.24
C TYR A 41 -6.23 7.84 10.49
N VAL A 42 -5.02 8.12 10.99
CA VAL A 42 -4.05 8.97 10.30
C VAL A 42 -3.68 8.40 8.94
N CYS A 43 -3.55 7.07 8.80
CA CYS A 43 -3.29 6.43 7.49
C CYS A 43 -4.40 6.68 6.48
N PHE A 44 -5.67 6.58 6.86
CA PHE A 44 -6.78 6.87 5.95
C PHE A 44 -6.79 8.34 5.51
N LEU A 45 -6.57 9.25 6.44
CA LEU A 45 -6.47 10.68 6.14
C LEU A 45 -5.26 10.98 5.25
N LEU A 46 -4.14 10.31 5.47
CA LEU A 46 -2.92 10.43 4.68
C LEU A 46 -3.14 9.98 3.23
N VAL A 47 -3.90 8.91 2.98
CA VAL A 47 -4.23 8.47 1.61
C VAL A 47 -5.00 9.55 0.87
N ILE A 48 -5.99 10.18 1.53
CA ILE A 48 -6.77 11.29 0.94
C ILE A 48 -5.84 12.49 0.67
N ALA A 49 -5.00 12.84 1.63
CA ALA A 49 -4.04 13.93 1.49
C ALA A 49 -3.04 13.68 0.34
N LEU A 50 -2.50 12.47 0.23
CA LEU A 50 -1.61 12.07 -0.86
C LEU A 50 -2.33 12.09 -2.21
N TYR A 51 -3.58 11.63 -2.27
CA TYR A 51 -4.36 11.71 -3.49
C TYR A 51 -4.53 13.15 -3.96
N VAL A 52 -4.97 14.04 -3.06
CA VAL A 52 -5.10 15.48 -3.37
C VAL A 52 -3.74 16.06 -3.76
N PHE A 53 -2.69 15.75 -3.02
CA PHE A 53 -1.33 16.24 -3.28
C PHE A 53 -0.84 15.84 -4.67
N ILE A 54 -0.94 14.56 -5.04
CA ILE A 54 -0.43 14.04 -6.32
C ILE A 54 -1.29 14.49 -7.51
N TYR A 55 -2.63 14.57 -7.34
CA TYR A 55 -3.53 14.82 -8.47
C TYR A 55 -4.04 16.26 -8.58
N ARG A 56 -3.96 17.04 -7.49
CA ARG A 56 -4.52 18.39 -7.43
C ARG A 56 -3.49 19.49 -7.23
N THR A 57 -2.21 19.16 -7.00
CA THR A 57 -1.17 20.18 -6.83
C THR A 57 -0.26 20.29 -8.05
N PRO A 58 0.34 21.47 -8.31
CA PRO A 58 1.31 21.66 -9.40
C PRO A 58 2.55 20.78 -9.21
N PHE A 59 2.98 20.55 -7.96
CA PHE A 59 4.13 19.69 -7.67
C PHE A 59 3.83 18.23 -8.01
N GLY A 60 2.64 17.72 -7.64
CA GLY A 60 2.20 16.37 -8.00
C GLY A 60 2.11 16.16 -9.51
N LEU A 61 1.68 17.19 -10.25
CA LEU A 61 1.67 17.15 -11.73
C LEU A 61 3.09 16.99 -12.27
N LYS A 62 4.05 17.77 -11.76
CA LYS A 62 5.46 17.68 -12.14
C LYS A 62 6.07 16.31 -11.78
N MET A 63 5.77 15.78 -10.58
CA MET A 63 6.19 14.44 -10.18
C MET A 63 5.73 13.37 -11.18
N ARG A 64 4.46 13.40 -11.58
CA ARG A 64 3.90 12.45 -12.54
C ARG A 64 4.52 12.63 -13.93
N ALA A 65 4.69 13.87 -14.40
CA ALA A 65 5.32 14.15 -15.68
C ALA A 65 6.77 13.62 -15.75
N VAL A 66 7.55 13.81 -14.68
CA VAL A 66 8.92 13.26 -14.57
C VAL A 66 8.89 11.73 -14.52
N GLY A 67 7.92 11.14 -13.81
CA GLY A 67 7.77 9.69 -13.73
C GLY A 67 7.34 9.04 -15.05
N GLU A 68 6.54 9.72 -15.86
CA GLU A 68 6.09 9.26 -17.18
C GLU A 68 7.22 9.33 -18.21
N ASN A 69 7.84 10.52 -18.35
CA ASN A 69 8.93 10.73 -19.27
C ASN A 69 9.88 11.84 -18.79
N GLU A 70 11.01 11.41 -18.26
CA GLU A 70 12.05 12.29 -17.74
C GLU A 70 12.63 13.24 -18.79
N VAL A 71 12.86 12.74 -20.01
CA VAL A 71 13.44 13.52 -21.10
C VAL A 71 12.48 14.61 -21.56
N ALA A 72 11.20 14.29 -21.68
CA ALA A 72 10.17 15.26 -22.05
C ALA A 72 10.01 16.34 -20.96
N ALA A 73 10.02 15.96 -19.67
CA ALA A 73 9.93 16.89 -18.56
C ALA A 73 11.14 17.86 -18.54
N LYS A 74 12.34 17.34 -18.77
CA LYS A 74 13.56 18.15 -18.87
C LYS A 74 13.53 19.11 -20.06
N SER A 75 13.02 18.66 -21.19
CA SER A 75 12.84 19.51 -22.40
C SER A 75 11.79 20.61 -22.17
N ALA A 76 10.81 20.39 -21.30
CA ALA A 76 9.84 21.38 -20.86
C ALA A 76 10.39 22.39 -19.83
N GLY A 77 11.68 22.31 -19.48
CA GLY A 77 12.36 23.23 -18.56
C GLY A 77 12.23 22.86 -17.08
N GLU A 78 11.69 21.68 -16.75
CA GLU A 78 11.58 21.25 -15.36
C GLU A 78 12.90 20.71 -14.81
N ASN A 79 13.17 21.03 -13.55
CA ASN A 79 14.38 20.53 -12.85
C ASN A 79 14.10 19.11 -12.30
N VAL A 80 14.39 18.11 -13.12
CA VAL A 80 14.12 16.69 -12.85
C VAL A 80 14.79 16.22 -11.56
N ASP A 81 16.05 16.61 -11.32
CA ASP A 81 16.80 16.16 -10.15
C ASP A 81 16.18 16.66 -8.84
N ARG A 82 15.75 17.91 -8.79
CA ARG A 82 15.05 18.47 -7.62
C ARG A 82 13.72 17.76 -7.37
N ILE A 83 12.98 17.47 -8.42
CA ILE A 83 11.67 16.77 -8.31
C ILE A 83 11.90 15.36 -7.78
N LYS A 84 12.89 14.63 -8.28
CA LYS A 84 13.25 13.29 -7.81
C LYS A 84 13.67 13.29 -6.33
N ILE A 85 14.56 14.20 -5.94
CA ILE A 85 15.03 14.30 -4.54
C ILE A 85 13.85 14.59 -3.60
N LEU A 86 13.02 15.58 -3.92
CA LEU A 86 11.87 15.92 -3.10
C LEU A 86 10.86 14.76 -3.02
N SER A 87 10.64 14.04 -4.13
CA SER A 87 9.78 12.84 -4.15
C SER A 87 10.32 11.73 -3.24
N LEU A 88 11.64 11.50 -3.24
CA LEU A 88 12.29 10.52 -2.37
C LEU A 88 12.20 10.92 -0.89
N VAL A 89 12.39 12.21 -0.57
CA VAL A 89 12.23 12.72 0.79
C VAL A 89 10.81 12.50 1.30
N LEU A 90 9.81 12.82 0.49
CA LEU A 90 8.40 12.57 0.83
C LEU A 90 8.10 11.08 0.99
N ALA A 91 8.61 10.24 0.10
CA ALA A 91 8.45 8.79 0.21
C ALA A 91 9.08 8.25 1.50
N GLY A 92 10.27 8.72 1.87
CA GLY A 92 10.93 8.37 3.13
C GLY A 92 10.12 8.79 4.35
N ALA A 93 9.58 10.02 4.34
CA ALA A 93 8.74 10.53 5.42
C ALA A 93 7.46 9.69 5.61
N VAL A 94 6.78 9.34 4.52
CA VAL A 94 5.58 8.49 4.58
C VAL A 94 5.94 7.06 5.02
N SER A 95 7.05 6.50 4.52
CA SER A 95 7.52 5.17 4.90
C SER A 95 7.87 5.07 6.38
N SER A 96 8.38 6.15 6.99
CA SER A 96 8.70 6.18 8.43
C SER A 96 7.46 6.01 9.31
N LEU A 97 6.30 6.52 8.87
CA LEU A 97 5.02 6.31 9.57
C LEU A 97 4.63 4.82 9.61
N GLY A 98 4.91 4.08 8.53
CA GLY A 98 4.71 2.62 8.51
C GLY A 98 5.60 1.89 9.52
N GLY A 99 6.85 2.30 9.65
CA GLY A 99 7.78 1.78 10.67
C GLY A 99 7.32 2.09 12.10
N MET A 100 6.84 3.31 12.34
CA MET A 100 6.25 3.71 13.62
C MET A 100 5.01 2.87 13.96
N PHE A 101 4.13 2.63 12.99
CA PHE A 101 2.96 1.79 13.19
C PHE A 101 3.33 0.37 13.61
N LEU A 102 4.34 -0.23 12.96
CA LEU A 102 4.79 -1.58 13.30
C LEU A 102 5.38 -1.66 14.71
N SER A 103 6.25 -0.71 15.08
CA SER A 103 6.96 -0.75 16.36
C SER A 103 6.11 -0.30 17.55
N MET A 104 5.29 0.74 17.38
CA MET A 104 4.54 1.38 18.48
C MET A 104 3.04 1.07 18.46
N GLY A 105 2.49 0.69 17.32
CA GLY A 105 1.06 0.41 17.16
C GLY A 105 0.72 -1.07 17.17
N TYR A 106 1.58 -1.92 16.62
CA TYR A 106 1.27 -3.33 16.42
C TYR A 106 1.99 -4.25 17.42
N VAL A 107 3.32 -4.11 17.54
CA VAL A 107 4.15 -5.04 18.34
C VAL A 107 4.47 -4.49 19.74
N SER A 108 4.39 -3.16 19.94
CA SER A 108 4.78 -2.44 21.16
C SER A 108 6.23 -2.70 21.60
N SER A 109 7.07 -3.14 20.67
CA SER A 109 8.50 -3.39 20.85
C SER A 109 9.19 -3.42 19.50
N PHE A 110 10.49 -3.18 19.49
CA PHE A 110 11.30 -3.37 18.28
C PHE A 110 11.87 -4.78 18.28
N THR A 111 11.51 -5.58 17.28
CA THR A 111 12.02 -6.95 17.13
C THR A 111 12.66 -7.12 15.75
N ARG A 112 13.72 -7.93 15.72
CA ARG A 112 14.39 -8.26 14.46
C ARG A 112 13.41 -8.95 13.52
N GLY A 113 13.31 -8.43 12.28
CA GLY A 113 12.42 -8.99 11.26
C GLY A 113 10.93 -8.69 11.45
N MET A 114 10.54 -7.69 12.27
CA MET A 114 9.13 -7.35 12.55
C MET A 114 8.31 -7.00 11.32
N THR A 115 8.94 -6.65 10.20
CA THR A 115 8.26 -6.37 8.93
C THR A 115 7.65 -7.63 8.31
N GLY A 116 8.24 -8.82 8.57
CA GLY A 116 7.68 -10.12 8.14
C GLY A 116 7.26 -10.17 6.67
N GLY A 117 8.04 -9.57 5.75
CA GLY A 117 7.71 -9.56 4.31
C GLY A 117 6.64 -8.53 3.88
N ARG A 118 6.05 -7.75 4.81
CA ARG A 118 5.00 -6.78 4.48
C ARG A 118 5.42 -5.73 3.45
N GLY A 119 6.73 -5.43 3.34
CA GLY A 119 7.26 -4.56 2.30
C GLY A 119 6.98 -5.08 0.89
N PHE A 120 7.11 -6.38 0.64
CA PHE A 120 6.80 -6.98 -0.66
C PHE A 120 5.30 -6.92 -0.97
N ILE A 121 4.43 -7.08 0.04
CA ILE A 121 2.98 -6.89 -0.10
C ILE A 121 2.68 -5.44 -0.52
N GLY A 122 3.38 -4.45 0.05
CA GLY A 122 3.27 -3.04 -0.34
C GLY A 122 3.68 -2.79 -1.79
N VAL A 123 4.76 -3.41 -2.27
CA VAL A 123 5.19 -3.33 -3.68
C VAL A 123 4.13 -3.96 -4.59
N ALA A 124 3.60 -5.12 -4.22
CA ALA A 124 2.54 -5.78 -5.00
C ALA A 124 1.25 -4.95 -5.04
N ALA A 125 0.84 -4.35 -3.91
CA ALA A 125 -0.30 -3.46 -3.86
C ALA A 125 -0.11 -2.22 -4.75
N ASN A 126 1.10 -1.65 -4.78
CA ASN A 126 1.44 -0.54 -5.66
C ASN A 126 1.38 -0.94 -7.15
N ALA A 127 1.86 -2.13 -7.49
CA ALA A 127 1.78 -2.64 -8.86
C ALA A 127 0.31 -2.81 -9.32
N ILE A 128 -0.56 -3.34 -8.46
CA ILE A 128 -1.99 -3.49 -8.73
C ILE A 128 -2.68 -2.11 -8.81
N GLY A 129 -2.30 -1.18 -7.94
CA GLY A 129 -2.89 0.15 -7.86
C GLY A 129 -2.35 1.14 -8.90
N HIS A 130 -1.37 0.73 -9.75
CA HIS A 130 -0.75 1.58 -10.77
C HIS A 130 -0.29 2.96 -10.24
N GLY A 131 0.22 2.99 -9.00
CA GLY A 131 0.68 4.22 -8.33
C GLY A 131 -0.43 5.17 -7.89
N ASN A 132 -1.70 4.81 -8.02
CA ASN A 132 -2.81 5.63 -7.51
C ASN A 132 -3.04 5.32 -6.02
N PRO A 133 -2.94 6.32 -5.10
CA PRO A 133 -3.05 6.08 -3.67
C PRO A 133 -4.34 5.38 -3.24
N VAL A 134 -5.47 5.69 -3.87
CA VAL A 134 -6.78 5.08 -3.55
C VAL A 134 -6.81 3.61 -3.97
N PHE A 135 -6.34 3.29 -5.18
CA PHE A 135 -6.31 1.91 -5.65
C PHE A 135 -5.26 1.08 -4.89
N VAL A 136 -4.12 1.68 -4.53
CA VAL A 136 -3.11 1.03 -3.66
C VAL A 136 -3.72 0.72 -2.29
N MET A 137 -4.50 1.62 -1.70
CA MET A 137 -5.21 1.38 -0.44
C MET A 137 -6.20 0.22 -0.58
N LEU A 138 -7.02 0.18 -1.64
CA LEU A 138 -7.96 -0.91 -1.87
C LEU A 138 -7.25 -2.25 -2.07
N ALA A 139 -6.15 -2.28 -2.82
CA ALA A 139 -5.32 -3.47 -2.97
C ALA A 139 -4.72 -3.92 -1.63
N SER A 140 -4.24 -2.98 -0.81
CA SER A 140 -3.71 -3.28 0.52
C SER A 140 -4.78 -3.85 1.46
N LEU A 141 -6.01 -3.35 1.41
CA LEU A 141 -7.14 -3.90 2.17
C LEU A 141 -7.47 -5.33 1.71
N LEU A 142 -7.42 -5.60 0.42
CA LEU A 142 -7.64 -6.94 -0.13
C LEU A 142 -6.56 -7.92 0.39
N PHE A 143 -5.29 -7.50 0.42
CA PHE A 143 -4.23 -8.30 1.03
C PHE A 143 -4.40 -8.48 2.54
N ALA A 144 -4.90 -7.46 3.25
CA ALA A 144 -5.18 -7.58 4.67
C ALA A 144 -6.27 -8.62 4.95
N VAL A 145 -7.33 -8.67 4.14
CA VAL A 145 -8.37 -9.71 4.22
C VAL A 145 -7.78 -11.09 3.94
N ALA A 146 -6.96 -11.24 2.89
CA ALA A 146 -6.27 -12.49 2.59
C ALA A 146 -5.37 -12.96 3.75
N GLN A 147 -4.65 -12.03 4.39
CA GLN A 147 -3.83 -12.31 5.56
C GLN A 147 -4.67 -12.70 6.76
N ALA A 148 -5.82 -12.06 6.99
CA ALA A 148 -6.73 -12.41 8.08
C ALA A 148 -7.30 -13.83 7.91
N ILE A 149 -7.71 -14.19 6.69
CA ILE A 149 -8.14 -15.55 6.35
C ILE A 149 -6.99 -16.54 6.59
N SER A 150 -5.78 -16.24 6.14
CA SER A 150 -4.60 -17.06 6.35
C SER A 150 -4.35 -17.31 7.83
N ASN A 151 -4.42 -16.28 8.66
CA ASN A 151 -4.26 -16.40 10.11
C ASN A 151 -5.37 -17.24 10.76
N ALA A 152 -6.62 -17.10 10.30
CA ALA A 152 -7.74 -17.90 10.79
C ALA A 152 -7.56 -19.40 10.45
N VAL A 153 -7.08 -19.70 9.26
CA VAL A 153 -6.80 -21.08 8.82
C VAL A 153 -5.63 -21.71 9.58
N GLN A 154 -4.67 -20.93 10.06
CA GLN A 154 -3.57 -21.42 10.90
C GLN A 154 -4.07 -22.07 12.20
N ILE A 155 -5.19 -21.60 12.75
CA ILE A 155 -5.80 -22.17 13.97
C ILE A 155 -6.26 -23.63 13.75
N MET A 156 -6.49 -24.03 12.48
CA MET A 156 -6.93 -25.38 12.09
C MET A 156 -5.78 -26.40 11.97
N GLN A 157 -4.60 -26.13 12.53
CA GLN A 157 -3.43 -27.03 12.55
C GLN A 157 -2.87 -27.44 11.17
N LEU A 158 -3.11 -26.63 10.15
CA LEU A 158 -2.46 -26.85 8.87
C LEU A 158 -0.96 -26.45 8.93
N PRO A 159 -0.09 -27.08 8.11
CA PRO A 159 1.33 -26.71 8.05
C PRO A 159 1.49 -25.21 7.79
N SER A 160 2.27 -24.54 8.66
CA SER A 160 2.47 -23.09 8.64
C SER A 160 3.00 -22.57 7.29
N GLU A 161 3.79 -23.40 6.60
CA GLU A 161 4.38 -23.10 5.30
C GLU A 161 3.31 -22.91 4.20
N LEU A 162 2.29 -23.77 4.18
CA LEU A 162 1.18 -23.67 3.23
C LEU A 162 0.33 -22.43 3.48
N VAL A 163 0.10 -22.12 4.74
CA VAL A 163 -0.73 -20.98 5.14
C VAL A 163 -0.02 -19.66 4.82
N MET A 164 1.29 -19.60 5.05
CA MET A 164 2.10 -18.43 4.67
C MET A 164 2.19 -18.22 3.15
N ALA A 165 2.00 -19.27 2.34
CA ALA A 165 1.97 -19.15 0.89
C ALA A 165 0.69 -18.53 0.33
N ILE A 166 -0.44 -18.57 1.06
CA ILE A 166 -1.76 -18.08 0.59
C ILE A 166 -1.71 -16.62 0.09
N PRO A 167 -1.17 -15.64 0.83
CA PRO A 167 -1.10 -14.25 0.35
C PRO A 167 -0.29 -14.11 -0.93
N TYR A 168 0.80 -14.88 -1.08
CA TYR A 168 1.65 -14.83 -2.28
C TYR A 168 0.95 -15.44 -3.49
N ILE A 169 0.22 -16.55 -3.31
CA ILE A 169 -0.56 -17.19 -4.39
C ILE A 169 -1.66 -16.24 -4.86
N ILE A 170 -2.36 -15.59 -3.94
CA ILE A 170 -3.39 -14.59 -4.27
C ILE A 170 -2.77 -13.42 -5.04
N THR A 171 -1.61 -12.93 -4.60
CA THR A 171 -0.89 -11.84 -5.27
C THR A 171 -0.53 -12.20 -6.69
N LEU A 172 0.08 -13.37 -6.88
CA LEU A 172 0.44 -13.87 -8.21
C LEU A 172 -0.79 -14.05 -9.10
N GLY A 173 -1.86 -14.61 -8.56
CA GLY A 173 -3.12 -14.76 -9.29
C GLY A 173 -3.69 -13.42 -9.77
N ILE A 174 -3.71 -12.41 -8.92
CA ILE A 174 -4.19 -11.07 -9.28
C ILE A 174 -3.26 -10.42 -10.31
N MET A 175 -1.94 -10.54 -10.16
CA MET A 175 -0.98 -9.99 -11.12
C MET A 175 -1.11 -10.65 -12.50
N ILE A 176 -1.23 -11.97 -12.55
CA ILE A 176 -1.44 -12.71 -13.80
C ILE A 176 -2.74 -12.28 -14.46
N PHE A 177 -3.83 -12.17 -13.68
CA PHE A 177 -5.12 -11.74 -14.17
C PHE A 177 -5.09 -10.31 -14.75
N ASN A 178 -4.46 -9.36 -14.05
CA ASN A 178 -4.29 -8.00 -14.53
C ASN A 178 -3.44 -7.94 -15.80
N SER A 179 -2.30 -8.61 -15.83
CA SER A 179 -1.42 -8.68 -17.00
C SER A 179 -2.12 -9.30 -18.21
N ALA A 180 -2.92 -10.34 -18.01
CA ALA A 180 -3.73 -10.95 -19.07
C ALA A 180 -4.79 -9.98 -19.61
N ARG A 181 -5.45 -9.22 -18.75
CA ARG A 181 -6.43 -8.18 -19.18
C ARG A 181 -5.77 -7.06 -19.96
N GLU A 182 -4.61 -6.57 -19.55
CA GLU A 182 -3.86 -5.55 -20.27
C GLU A 182 -3.43 -6.04 -21.65
N SER A 183 -2.87 -7.23 -21.75
CA SER A 183 -2.46 -7.86 -23.01
C SER A 183 -3.63 -7.99 -24.01
N ILE A 184 -4.82 -8.41 -23.52
CA ILE A 184 -6.04 -8.51 -24.34
C ILE A 184 -6.51 -7.12 -24.79
N SER A 185 -6.46 -6.13 -23.89
CA SER A 185 -6.86 -4.74 -24.17
C SER A 185 -5.95 -4.09 -25.23
N GLU A 186 -4.64 -4.26 -25.10
CA GLU A 186 -3.67 -3.76 -26.09
C GLU A 186 -3.81 -4.44 -27.45
N GLY A 187 -4.00 -5.74 -27.47
CA GLY A 187 -4.26 -6.50 -28.69
C GLY A 187 -5.51 -5.99 -29.41
N SER A 188 -6.57 -5.68 -28.69
CA SER A 188 -7.80 -5.12 -29.25
C SER A 188 -7.61 -3.70 -29.77
N ARG A 189 -6.81 -2.88 -29.08
CA ARG A 189 -6.47 -1.50 -29.50
C ARG A 189 -5.63 -1.50 -30.78
N LYS A 190 -4.62 -2.33 -30.86
CA LYS A 190 -3.77 -2.49 -32.08
C LYS A 190 -4.60 -2.96 -33.28
N ARG A 191 -5.52 -3.93 -33.09
CA ARG A 191 -6.42 -4.39 -34.18
C ARG A 191 -7.33 -3.28 -34.69
N LYS A 192 -7.88 -2.45 -33.81
CA LYS A 192 -8.72 -1.31 -34.20
C LYS A 192 -7.92 -0.27 -35.00
N LEU A 193 -6.70 0.06 -34.56
CA LEU A 193 -5.83 0.99 -35.29
C LEU A 193 -5.47 0.49 -36.69
N VAL A 194 -5.07 -0.78 -36.81
CA VAL A 194 -4.76 -1.38 -38.13
C VAL A 194 -5.99 -1.38 -39.07
N HIS A 195 -7.17 -1.67 -38.51
CA HIS A 195 -8.41 -1.64 -39.30
C HIS A 195 -8.81 -0.23 -39.78
N THR A 196 -8.51 0.78 -38.96
CA THR A 196 -8.78 2.19 -39.33
C THR A 196 -7.81 2.66 -40.39
N MET A 197 -6.51 2.32 -40.28
CA MET A 197 -5.51 2.68 -41.31
C MET A 197 -5.71 1.97 -42.64
N ARG A 198 -6.38 0.82 -42.67
CA ARG A 198 -6.68 0.08 -43.93
C ARG A 198 -7.88 0.61 -44.67
N LYS A 199 -8.64 1.53 -44.05
CA LYS A 199 -9.82 2.19 -44.66
C LYS A 199 -9.54 3.58 -45.24
N ILE A 200 -8.33 4.09 -45.05
CA ILE A 200 -7.78 5.32 -45.63
C ILE A 200 -6.91 4.93 -46.83
#